data_cd3838840dc3d1e4a4d7f5ab668592b7
#
_entry.id   cd3838840dc3d1e4a4d7f5ab668592b7
#
_cell.length_a   1.000
_cell.length_b   1.000
_cell.length_c   1.000
_cell.angle_alpha   90.00
_cell.angle_beta   90.00
_cell.angle_gamma   90.00
#
_symmetry.space_group_name_H-M   'P 1'
#
loop_
_entity.id
_entity.type
_entity.pdbx_description
1 polymer ?
#
loop_
_entity_poly.entity_id
_entity_poly.type
_entity_poly.pdbx_seq_one_letter_code
_entity_poly.pdbx_strand_id
1 'polypeptide(L)'
;KKEYTLPLTFKGKCPQENYDKDNQALSAFNDVIYTRSRFFWTEGNKMQEPQLLPFLRGYQMKADSIVSHYGCSAPVKDYLMLWAASQAYSDYESIPRSVGIKKQELTFSMKDFLGDVQSLCNHPMAAYFYSSVNLLLSTIPNGSLMEKMDYLYQNYTEGKLRNKVTDVLMNGFLNKFNYAEKFDEGQQELTAVIEKYTLSNRYLDTFKAKRSTVRGALFPENTQLVDSEGNAVDFSSLKGSYVYIDLWASWCVPCQKEIPFLQSLEKEMSGK
;
A
#
# COMPACT_ATOMS: atom_id res chain seq x y z
N LYS A 1 10.20 -30.76 -1.38
CA LYS A 1 9.64 -29.51 -0.82
C LYS A 1 9.06 -29.89 0.53
N LYS A 2 9.67 -29.47 1.65
CA LYS A 2 9.03 -29.52 2.96
C LYS A 2 8.05 -28.34 3.00
N GLU A 3 6.76 -28.62 3.02
CA GLU A 3 5.75 -27.61 3.35
C GLU A 3 5.80 -27.40 4.86
N TYR A 4 6.22 -26.22 5.27
CA TYR A 4 6.11 -25.79 6.66
C TYR A 4 4.72 -25.20 6.86
N THR A 5 3.83 -25.97 7.46
CA THR A 5 2.56 -25.46 7.96
C THR A 5 2.84 -24.80 9.32
N LEU A 6 2.88 -23.48 9.36
CA LEU A 6 2.90 -22.76 10.63
C LEU A 6 1.54 -22.98 11.31
N PRO A 7 1.47 -23.60 12.47
CA PRO A 7 0.24 -23.66 13.23
C PRO A 7 -0.02 -22.28 13.82
N LEU A 8 -0.75 -21.44 13.09
CA LEU A 8 -1.31 -20.18 13.61
C LEU A 8 -2.48 -20.52 14.55
N THR A 9 -2.18 -20.98 15.76
CA THR A 9 -3.18 -21.07 16.82
C THR A 9 -3.23 -19.77 17.59
N PHE A 10 -4.25 -18.99 17.36
CA PHE A 10 -4.50 -17.69 17.98
C PHE A 10 -4.83 -17.75 19.49
N LYS A 11 -4.88 -18.91 20.13
CA LYS A 11 -5.15 -19.06 21.56
C LYS A 11 -4.35 -20.22 22.15
N GLY A 12 -3.35 -19.89 22.96
CA GLY A 12 -2.63 -20.82 23.81
C GLY A 12 -1.15 -20.93 23.44
N LYS A 13 -0.29 -20.86 24.46
CA LYS A 13 1.12 -21.23 24.31
C LYS A 13 1.16 -22.68 23.87
N CYS A 14 1.58 -22.93 22.63
CA CYS A 14 1.86 -24.29 22.22
C CYS A 14 3.07 -24.78 23.03
N PRO A 15 3.07 -26.00 23.58
CA PRO A 15 4.19 -26.52 24.34
C PRO A 15 5.47 -26.47 23.51
N GLN A 16 6.50 -25.78 23.99
CA GLN A 16 7.77 -25.60 23.29
C GLN A 16 8.50 -26.92 23.01
N GLU A 17 8.15 -27.97 23.69
CA GLU A 17 8.81 -29.28 23.65
C GLU A 17 8.68 -30.02 22.30
N ASN A 18 7.73 -29.64 21.45
CA ASN A 18 7.44 -30.30 20.16
C ASN A 18 7.89 -29.53 18.93
N TYR A 19 8.64 -28.42 19.06
CA TYR A 19 9.10 -27.61 17.96
C TYR A 19 10.53 -28.01 17.55
N ASP A 20 10.74 -28.16 16.24
CA ASP A 20 12.11 -28.20 15.72
C ASP A 20 12.80 -26.84 15.90
N LYS A 21 14.11 -26.80 15.63
CA LYS A 21 14.93 -25.59 15.79
C LYS A 21 14.41 -24.39 15.02
N ASP A 22 13.87 -24.63 13.83
CA ASP A 22 13.32 -23.61 12.96
C ASP A 22 12.09 -22.93 13.59
N ASN A 23 11.15 -23.73 14.13
CA ASN A 23 9.95 -23.22 14.78
C ASN A 23 10.29 -22.50 16.09
N GLN A 24 11.28 -23.00 16.85
CA GLN A 24 11.75 -22.30 18.06
C GLN A 24 12.35 -20.95 17.73
N ALA A 25 13.16 -20.85 16.68
CA ALA A 25 13.75 -19.60 16.23
C ALA A 25 12.67 -18.60 15.75
N LEU A 26 11.68 -19.05 14.98
CA LEU A 26 10.55 -18.24 14.51
C LEU A 26 9.71 -17.73 15.68
N SER A 27 9.40 -18.59 16.66
CA SER A 27 8.64 -18.21 17.86
C SER A 27 9.40 -17.18 18.70
N ALA A 28 10.68 -17.41 18.95
CA ALA A 28 11.52 -16.49 19.72
C ALA A 28 11.61 -15.12 19.04
N PHE A 29 11.73 -15.07 17.71
CA PHE A 29 11.78 -13.81 16.99
C PHE A 29 10.42 -13.10 16.94
N ASN A 30 9.31 -13.84 16.85
CA ASN A 30 7.97 -13.26 16.97
C ASN A 30 7.80 -12.50 18.30
N ASP A 31 8.28 -13.06 19.40
CA ASP A 31 8.26 -12.40 20.71
C ASP A 31 9.10 -11.12 20.73
N VAL A 32 10.26 -11.13 20.06
CA VAL A 32 11.09 -9.93 19.87
C VAL A 32 10.32 -8.85 19.10
N ILE A 33 9.72 -9.20 17.96
CA ILE A 33 8.94 -8.26 17.14
C ILE A 33 7.80 -7.68 17.97
N TYR A 34 7.00 -8.53 18.61
CA TYR A 34 5.86 -8.07 19.41
C TYR A 34 6.28 -7.12 20.52
N THR A 35 7.30 -7.48 21.30
CA THR A 35 7.76 -6.68 22.44
C THR A 35 8.34 -5.34 22.00
N ARG A 36 9.20 -5.34 20.98
CA ARG A 36 9.84 -4.12 20.48
C ARG A 36 8.87 -3.20 19.78
N SER A 37 8.03 -3.73 18.91
CA SER A 37 7.02 -2.95 18.19
C SER A 37 6.01 -2.34 19.18
N ARG A 38 5.53 -3.12 20.15
CA ARG A 38 4.65 -2.58 21.20
C ARG A 38 5.34 -1.44 21.97
N PHE A 39 6.59 -1.62 22.41
CA PHE A 39 7.34 -0.57 23.08
C PHE A 39 7.44 0.70 22.23
N PHE A 40 7.76 0.56 20.94
CA PHE A 40 7.86 1.70 20.04
C PHE A 40 6.54 2.47 19.91
N TRP A 41 5.41 1.78 19.82
CA TRP A 41 4.09 2.41 19.68
C TRP A 41 3.55 3.00 20.99
N THR A 42 3.91 2.43 22.16
CA THR A 42 3.38 2.89 23.47
C THR A 42 4.32 3.86 24.17
N GLU A 43 5.64 3.70 24.02
CA GLU A 43 6.66 4.44 24.74
C GLU A 43 7.61 5.21 23.80
N GLY A 44 7.43 5.10 22.49
CA GLY A 44 8.32 5.73 21.50
C GLY A 44 8.41 7.24 21.65
N ASN A 45 7.34 7.89 22.11
CA ASN A 45 7.31 9.32 22.38
C ASN A 45 8.28 9.76 23.51
N LYS A 46 8.82 8.82 24.29
CA LYS A 46 9.86 9.06 25.30
C LYS A 46 11.27 8.90 24.75
N MET A 47 11.40 8.39 23.52
CA MET A 47 12.71 8.19 22.89
C MET A 47 13.25 9.52 22.36
N GLN A 48 14.56 9.69 22.51
CA GLN A 48 15.31 10.78 21.91
C GLN A 48 16.01 10.30 20.62
N GLU A 49 16.34 11.24 19.72
CA GLU A 49 16.94 10.91 18.43
C GLU A 49 18.14 9.95 18.51
N PRO A 50 19.14 10.13 19.41
CA PRO A 50 20.29 9.21 19.50
C PRO A 50 19.93 7.75 19.85
N GLN A 51 18.74 7.51 20.40
CA GLN A 51 18.28 6.16 20.77
C GLN A 51 17.64 5.41 19.61
N LEU A 52 17.21 6.14 18.55
CA LEU A 52 16.45 5.56 17.44
C LEU A 52 17.27 4.60 16.58
N LEU A 53 18.48 5.01 16.18
CA LEU A 53 19.34 4.15 15.36
C LEU A 53 19.72 2.84 16.08
N PRO A 54 20.19 2.84 17.35
CA PRO A 54 20.39 1.60 18.10
C PRO A 54 19.12 0.77 18.26
N PHE A 55 17.97 1.41 18.43
CA PHE A 55 16.70 0.72 18.49
C PHE A 55 16.41 -0.02 17.17
N LEU A 56 16.49 0.64 16.01
CA LEU A 56 16.22 0.03 14.70
C LEU A 56 17.21 -1.10 14.39
N ARG A 57 18.51 -0.91 14.65
CA ARG A 57 19.53 -1.96 14.52
C ARG A 57 19.29 -3.16 15.45
N GLY A 58 18.61 -2.94 16.54
CA GLY A 58 18.30 -3.98 17.53
C GLY A 58 17.45 -5.12 16.96
N TYR A 59 16.66 -4.91 15.91
CA TYR A 59 15.93 -5.99 15.23
C TYR A 59 16.89 -6.97 14.58
N GLN A 60 17.87 -6.45 13.83
CA GLN A 60 18.88 -7.25 13.15
C GLN A 60 19.74 -8.01 14.16
N MET A 61 20.24 -7.32 15.19
CA MET A 61 21.07 -7.94 16.25
C MET A 61 20.33 -9.07 16.97
N LYS A 62 19.03 -8.92 17.21
CA LYS A 62 18.22 -9.98 17.82
C LYS A 62 17.98 -11.15 16.88
N ALA A 63 17.75 -10.90 15.57
CA ALA A 63 17.66 -11.96 14.57
C ALA A 63 18.96 -12.77 14.51
N ASP A 64 20.13 -12.12 14.43
CA ASP A 64 21.44 -12.77 14.42
C ASP A 64 21.69 -13.62 15.67
N SER A 65 21.34 -13.09 16.85
CA SER A 65 21.45 -13.81 18.13
C SER A 65 20.59 -15.07 18.15
N ILE A 66 19.34 -14.99 17.66
CA ILE A 66 18.41 -16.12 17.60
C ILE A 66 18.89 -17.17 16.59
N VAL A 67 19.31 -16.74 15.40
CA VAL A 67 19.90 -17.63 14.38
C VAL A 67 21.09 -18.40 14.94
N SER A 68 21.98 -17.71 15.66
CA SER A 68 23.17 -18.32 16.26
C SER A 68 22.80 -19.27 17.41
N HIS A 69 21.82 -18.93 18.23
CA HIS A 69 21.41 -19.73 19.38
C HIS A 69 20.74 -21.05 18.96
N TYR A 70 19.79 -20.99 18.03
CA TYR A 70 19.03 -22.17 17.65
C TYR A 70 19.68 -22.97 16.51
N GLY A 71 20.60 -22.39 15.74
CA GLY A 71 21.22 -23.03 14.58
C GLY A 71 20.16 -23.44 13.57
N CYS A 72 19.23 -22.54 13.24
CA CYS A 72 18.15 -22.78 12.32
C CYS A 72 18.62 -22.95 10.87
N SER A 73 17.75 -23.51 10.02
CA SER A 73 18.03 -23.71 8.61
C SER A 73 18.28 -22.40 7.84
N ALA A 74 19.01 -22.45 6.73
CA ALA A 74 19.29 -21.28 5.91
C ALA A 74 18.01 -20.53 5.47
N PRO A 75 16.91 -21.19 5.02
CA PRO A 75 15.68 -20.49 4.67
C PRO A 75 15.06 -19.74 5.85
N VAL A 76 15.11 -20.29 7.06
CA VAL A 76 14.58 -19.62 8.25
C VAL A 76 15.49 -18.46 8.66
N LYS A 77 16.80 -18.62 8.57
CA LYS A 77 17.74 -17.51 8.75
C LYS A 77 17.38 -16.33 7.82
N ASP A 78 17.28 -16.59 6.51
CA ASP A 78 16.94 -15.55 5.53
C ASP A 78 15.59 -14.88 5.85
N TYR A 79 14.60 -15.67 6.25
CA TYR A 79 13.29 -15.18 6.65
C TYR A 79 13.38 -14.24 7.87
N LEU A 80 14.10 -14.63 8.92
CA LEU A 80 14.27 -13.81 10.13
C LEU A 80 14.99 -12.50 9.84
N MET A 81 16.01 -12.53 8.98
CA MET A 81 16.77 -11.34 8.58
C MET A 81 15.89 -10.35 7.81
N LEU A 82 15.09 -10.86 6.86
CA LEU A 82 14.14 -10.03 6.10
C LEU A 82 13.02 -9.50 7.00
N TRP A 83 12.54 -10.28 7.95
CA TRP A 83 11.53 -9.83 8.91
C TRP A 83 12.07 -8.72 9.79
N ALA A 84 13.30 -8.86 10.30
CA ALA A 84 14.00 -7.83 11.07
C ALA A 84 14.12 -6.51 10.26
N ALA A 85 14.56 -6.59 9.01
CA ALA A 85 14.69 -5.44 8.13
C ALA A 85 13.33 -4.79 7.84
N SER A 86 12.31 -5.61 7.55
CA SER A 86 10.95 -5.15 7.30
C SER A 86 10.35 -4.42 8.49
N GLN A 87 10.54 -4.93 9.71
CA GLN A 87 10.03 -4.29 10.92
C GLN A 87 10.80 -3.02 11.26
N ALA A 88 12.12 -3.04 11.15
CA ALA A 88 12.94 -1.86 11.35
C ALA A 88 12.54 -0.72 10.41
N TYR A 89 12.28 -1.03 9.14
CA TYR A 89 11.78 -0.06 8.18
C TYR A 89 10.38 0.46 8.54
N SER A 90 9.47 -0.41 8.95
CA SER A 90 8.12 -0.02 9.38
C SER A 90 8.15 0.96 10.55
N ASP A 91 9.00 0.70 11.54
CA ASP A 91 9.16 1.58 12.70
C ASP A 91 9.84 2.90 12.29
N TYR A 92 10.85 2.86 11.41
CA TYR A 92 11.48 4.06 10.86
C TYR A 92 10.46 4.97 10.15
N GLU A 93 9.59 4.41 9.32
CA GLU A 93 8.51 5.17 8.66
C GLU A 93 7.53 5.79 9.67
N SER A 94 7.40 5.18 10.82
CA SER A 94 6.48 5.61 11.88
C SER A 94 7.07 6.60 12.89
N ILE A 95 8.38 6.91 12.82
CA ILE A 95 9.07 7.85 13.73
C ILE A 95 8.30 9.18 13.88
N PRO A 96 7.88 9.87 12.80
CA PRO A 96 7.16 11.15 12.95
C PRO A 96 5.88 11.05 13.77
N ARG A 97 5.18 9.91 13.68
CA ARG A 97 3.93 9.67 14.41
C ARG A 97 4.17 9.20 15.85
N SER A 98 5.11 8.27 16.03
CA SER A 98 5.30 7.58 17.30
C SER A 98 6.27 8.30 18.25
N VAL A 99 7.23 9.06 17.68
CA VAL A 99 8.27 9.77 18.44
C VAL A 99 8.08 11.29 18.36
N GLY A 100 7.45 11.80 17.29
CA GLY A 100 7.24 13.23 17.06
C GLY A 100 8.43 13.94 16.40
N ILE A 101 9.46 13.21 15.96
CA ILE A 101 10.65 13.75 15.28
C ILE A 101 10.44 13.63 13.76
N LYS A 102 10.66 14.71 13.02
CA LYS A 102 10.58 14.67 11.55
C LYS A 102 11.78 13.93 10.96
N LYS A 103 11.57 13.20 9.86
CA LYS A 103 12.65 12.43 9.21
C LYS A 103 13.86 13.29 8.80
N GLN A 104 13.64 14.55 8.44
CA GLN A 104 14.70 15.50 8.07
C GLN A 104 15.59 15.91 9.27
N GLU A 105 15.11 15.67 10.48
CA GLU A 105 15.83 15.98 11.73
C GLU A 105 16.69 14.79 12.21
N LEU A 106 16.59 13.62 11.54
CA LEU A 106 17.38 12.44 11.88
C LEU A 106 18.82 12.59 11.37
N THR A 107 19.77 12.19 12.20
CA THR A 107 21.21 12.17 11.88
C THR A 107 21.64 10.91 11.12
N PHE A 108 20.71 10.00 10.83
CA PHE A 108 20.94 8.74 10.14
C PHE A 108 19.90 8.49 9.04
N SER A 109 20.23 7.59 8.14
CA SER A 109 19.38 7.17 7.00
C SER A 109 19.02 5.68 7.08
N MET A 110 18.17 5.22 6.16
CA MET A 110 17.82 3.79 6.05
C MET A 110 19.06 2.90 5.86
N LYS A 111 20.09 3.36 5.13
CA LYS A 111 21.31 2.58 4.88
C LYS A 111 22.06 2.25 6.18
N ASP A 112 21.93 3.10 7.19
CA ASP A 112 22.66 2.93 8.45
C ASP A 112 22.16 1.76 9.29
N PHE A 113 20.94 1.25 9.04
CA PHE A 113 20.39 0.11 9.77
C PHE A 113 19.87 -1.04 8.88
N LEU A 114 19.64 -0.82 7.59
CA LEU A 114 19.23 -1.86 6.65
C LEU A 114 20.39 -2.39 5.78
N GLY A 115 21.46 -1.61 5.62
CA GLY A 115 22.54 -1.95 4.71
C GLY A 115 22.12 -1.86 3.24
N ASP A 116 22.35 -2.92 2.47
CA ASP A 116 22.01 -2.99 1.03
C ASP A 116 20.52 -3.28 0.82
N VAL A 117 19.74 -2.21 0.70
CA VAL A 117 18.28 -2.27 0.47
C VAL A 117 17.94 -2.97 -0.85
N GLN A 118 18.77 -2.79 -1.89
CA GLN A 118 18.53 -3.43 -3.19
C GLN A 118 18.64 -4.94 -3.08
N SER A 119 19.66 -5.44 -2.39
CA SER A 119 19.82 -6.85 -2.12
C SER A 119 18.66 -7.43 -1.31
N LEU A 120 18.22 -6.72 -0.25
CA LEU A 120 17.06 -7.12 0.55
C LEU A 120 15.79 -7.25 -0.29
N CYS A 121 15.51 -6.25 -1.15
CA CYS A 121 14.31 -6.25 -2.00
C CYS A 121 14.40 -7.27 -3.15
N ASN A 122 15.58 -7.66 -3.60
CA ASN A 122 15.77 -8.69 -4.61
C ASN A 122 15.68 -10.12 -4.05
N HIS A 123 15.60 -10.28 -2.74
CA HIS A 123 15.42 -11.59 -2.14
C HIS A 123 14.02 -12.17 -2.44
N PRO A 124 13.88 -13.43 -2.87
CA PRO A 124 12.60 -14.03 -3.26
C PRO A 124 11.53 -13.95 -2.16
N MET A 125 11.93 -14.02 -0.89
CA MET A 125 11.01 -13.92 0.25
C MET A 125 10.59 -12.50 0.61
N ALA A 126 11.22 -11.45 0.07
CA ALA A 126 10.88 -10.07 0.41
C ALA A 126 9.39 -9.74 0.14
N ALA A 127 8.79 -10.37 -0.88
CA ALA A 127 7.38 -10.19 -1.23
C ALA A 127 6.37 -10.63 -0.16
N TYR A 128 6.80 -11.39 0.85
CA TYR A 128 5.94 -11.84 1.95
C TYR A 128 5.82 -10.82 3.09
N PHE A 129 6.66 -9.79 3.09
CA PHE A 129 6.64 -8.74 4.12
C PHE A 129 5.89 -7.50 3.63
N TYR A 130 4.96 -7.02 4.45
CA TYR A 130 4.10 -5.89 4.09
C TYR A 130 4.90 -4.61 3.76
N SER A 131 5.91 -4.31 4.55
CA SER A 131 6.71 -3.09 4.39
C SER A 131 7.69 -3.13 3.22
N SER A 132 7.96 -4.31 2.61
CA SER A 132 8.91 -4.43 1.50
C SER A 132 8.47 -3.67 0.23
N VAL A 133 7.16 -3.55 0.01
CA VAL A 133 6.64 -2.73 -1.10
C VAL A 133 7.00 -1.26 -0.89
N ASN A 134 6.75 -0.73 0.30
CA ASN A 134 7.08 0.66 0.62
C ASN A 134 8.59 0.90 0.68
N LEU A 135 9.35 -0.08 1.19
CA LEU A 135 10.81 -0.03 1.19
C LEU A 135 11.34 0.07 -0.24
N LEU A 136 10.88 -0.77 -1.16
CA LEU A 136 11.30 -0.70 -2.55
C LEU A 136 10.85 0.62 -3.20
N LEU A 137 9.61 1.05 -3.01
CA LEU A 137 9.11 2.34 -3.50
C LEU A 137 9.96 3.52 -3.03
N SER A 138 10.47 3.48 -1.79
CA SER A 138 11.31 4.56 -1.24
C SER A 138 12.69 4.69 -1.92
N THR A 139 13.11 3.66 -2.65
CA THR A 139 14.36 3.69 -3.44
C THR A 139 14.18 4.27 -4.84
N ILE A 140 12.94 4.33 -5.33
CA ILE A 140 12.64 4.78 -6.69
C ILE A 140 12.70 6.32 -6.74
N PRO A 141 13.53 6.91 -7.62
CA PRO A 141 13.61 8.36 -7.77
C PRO A 141 12.27 8.98 -8.18
N ASN A 142 12.09 10.26 -7.84
CA ASN A 142 10.97 11.02 -8.37
C ASN A 142 11.11 11.21 -9.88
N GLY A 143 10.00 11.16 -10.62
CA GLY A 143 9.99 11.29 -12.06
C GLY A 143 8.65 10.90 -12.68
N SER A 144 8.63 10.82 -14.00
CA SER A 144 7.53 10.28 -14.81
C SER A 144 7.28 8.81 -14.49
N LEU A 145 6.15 8.27 -14.95
CA LEU A 145 5.87 6.84 -14.81
C LEU A 145 6.94 6.00 -15.52
N MET A 146 7.33 6.41 -16.73
CA MET A 146 8.35 5.72 -17.52
C MET A 146 9.69 5.64 -16.76
N GLU A 147 10.19 6.76 -16.23
CA GLU A 147 11.46 6.81 -15.49
C GLU A 147 11.42 5.92 -14.24
N LYS A 148 10.30 5.90 -13.52
CA LYS A 148 10.11 5.03 -12.35
C LYS A 148 10.10 3.55 -12.73
N MET A 149 9.45 3.22 -13.83
CA MET A 149 9.40 1.85 -14.34
C MET A 149 10.77 1.41 -14.86
N ASP A 150 11.50 2.29 -15.55
CA ASP A 150 12.88 2.02 -16.00
C ASP A 150 13.77 1.70 -14.81
N TYR A 151 13.75 2.53 -13.77
CA TYR A 151 14.51 2.29 -12.56
C TYR A 151 14.15 0.95 -11.89
N LEU A 152 12.84 0.68 -11.75
CA LEU A 152 12.35 -0.56 -11.16
C LEU A 152 12.83 -1.80 -11.91
N TYR A 153 12.71 -1.80 -13.23
CA TYR A 153 13.04 -2.96 -14.06
C TYR A 153 14.56 -3.16 -14.28
N GLN A 154 15.35 -2.10 -14.17
CA GLN A 154 16.81 -2.17 -14.24
C GLN A 154 17.46 -2.66 -12.93
N ASN A 155 16.89 -2.32 -11.78
CA ASN A 155 17.52 -2.55 -10.49
C ASN A 155 16.94 -3.72 -9.69
N TYR A 156 15.73 -4.20 -10.04
CA TYR A 156 15.03 -5.24 -9.29
C TYR A 156 14.68 -6.43 -10.18
N THR A 157 14.99 -7.62 -9.65
CA THR A 157 14.76 -8.89 -10.36
C THR A 157 13.28 -9.18 -10.55
N GLU A 158 12.96 -9.96 -11.58
CA GLU A 158 11.62 -10.45 -11.79
C GLU A 158 11.12 -11.27 -10.60
N GLY A 159 9.89 -10.96 -10.15
CA GLY A 159 9.30 -11.65 -9.01
C GLY A 159 8.08 -10.94 -8.44
N LYS A 160 7.51 -11.56 -7.40
CA LYS A 160 6.28 -11.08 -6.77
C LYS A 160 6.38 -9.66 -6.23
N LEU A 161 7.53 -9.26 -5.68
CA LEU A 161 7.70 -7.92 -5.12
C LEU A 161 7.73 -6.86 -6.22
N ARG A 162 8.52 -7.08 -7.30
CA ARG A 162 8.54 -6.16 -8.45
C ARG A 162 7.14 -6.01 -9.06
N ASN A 163 6.40 -7.11 -9.21
CA ASN A 163 5.03 -7.06 -9.75
C ASN A 163 4.07 -6.27 -8.85
N LYS A 164 4.15 -6.43 -7.52
CA LYS A 164 3.36 -5.61 -6.58
C LYS A 164 3.70 -4.13 -6.69
N VAL A 165 4.97 -3.77 -6.81
CA VAL A 165 5.41 -2.38 -6.94
C VAL A 165 4.99 -1.82 -8.30
N THR A 166 5.06 -2.60 -9.37
CA THR A 166 4.49 -2.25 -10.68
C THR A 166 3.01 -1.87 -10.54
N ASP A 167 2.20 -2.72 -9.89
CA ASP A 167 0.78 -2.43 -9.64
C ASP A 167 0.59 -1.11 -8.87
N VAL A 168 1.40 -0.85 -7.85
CA VAL A 168 1.32 0.40 -7.05
C VAL A 168 1.66 1.62 -7.91
N LEU A 169 2.72 1.56 -8.72
CA LEU A 169 3.11 2.67 -9.60
C LEU A 169 2.04 2.95 -10.65
N MET A 170 1.53 1.89 -11.31
CA MET A 170 0.48 1.99 -12.32
C MET A 170 -0.80 2.58 -11.73
N ASN A 171 -1.30 2.05 -10.62
CA ASN A 171 -2.49 2.57 -9.95
C ASN A 171 -2.28 3.99 -9.40
N GLY A 172 -1.09 4.29 -8.89
CA GLY A 172 -0.71 5.64 -8.47
C GLY A 172 -0.75 6.64 -9.62
N PHE A 173 -0.32 6.23 -10.81
CA PHE A 173 -0.42 7.03 -12.02
C PHE A 173 -1.88 7.27 -12.41
N LEU A 174 -2.71 6.22 -12.47
CA LEU A 174 -4.14 6.33 -12.78
C LEU A 174 -4.86 7.32 -11.85
N ASN A 175 -4.47 7.37 -10.58
CA ASN A 175 -5.12 8.20 -9.57
C ASN A 175 -4.77 9.70 -9.66
N LYS A 176 -3.79 10.10 -10.48
CA LYS A 176 -3.45 11.51 -10.67
C LYS A 176 -4.45 12.27 -11.56
N PHE A 177 -5.22 11.56 -12.39
CA PHE A 177 -6.10 12.16 -13.37
C PHE A 177 -7.50 12.38 -12.77
N ASN A 178 -7.84 13.66 -12.55
CA ASN A 178 -9.11 14.09 -11.96
C ASN A 178 -9.93 14.98 -12.92
N TYR A 179 -9.41 15.25 -14.13
CA TYR A 179 -10.03 16.07 -15.15
C TYR A 179 -9.91 15.39 -16.51
N ALA A 180 -11.02 15.29 -17.24
CA ALA A 180 -11.09 14.56 -18.51
C ALA A 180 -10.10 15.06 -19.58
N GLU A 181 -9.85 16.36 -19.63
CA GLU A 181 -8.93 17.02 -20.57
C GLU A 181 -7.47 16.54 -20.48
N LYS A 182 -7.05 16.03 -19.30
CA LYS A 182 -5.68 15.54 -19.05
C LYS A 182 -5.46 14.09 -19.45
N PHE A 183 -6.53 13.39 -19.83
CA PHE A 183 -6.43 11.94 -20.09
C PHE A 183 -5.70 11.62 -21.40
N ASP A 184 -5.74 12.50 -22.39
CA ASP A 184 -5.07 12.23 -23.69
C ASP A 184 -3.54 12.19 -23.52
N GLU A 185 -2.97 13.12 -22.75
CA GLU A 185 -1.52 13.11 -22.40
C GLU A 185 -1.15 11.88 -21.58
N GLY A 186 -1.94 11.58 -20.54
CA GLY A 186 -1.71 10.41 -19.67
C GLY A 186 -1.84 9.09 -20.42
N GLN A 187 -2.73 9.00 -21.41
CA GLN A 187 -2.90 7.79 -22.20
C GLN A 187 -1.66 7.45 -23.03
N GLN A 188 -0.97 8.45 -23.58
CA GLN A 188 0.25 8.23 -24.35
C GLN A 188 1.35 7.65 -23.48
N GLU A 189 1.62 8.24 -22.31
CA GLU A 189 2.64 7.72 -21.37
C GLU A 189 2.27 6.31 -20.89
N LEU A 190 1.01 6.09 -20.51
CA LEU A 190 0.54 4.81 -20.04
C LEU A 190 0.69 3.71 -21.09
N THR A 191 0.32 4.01 -22.35
CA THR A 191 0.45 3.07 -23.46
C THR A 191 1.91 2.71 -23.71
N ALA A 192 2.80 3.69 -23.76
CA ALA A 192 4.23 3.46 -23.94
C ALA A 192 4.84 2.57 -22.85
N VAL A 193 4.43 2.76 -21.60
CA VAL A 193 4.86 1.92 -20.46
C VAL A 193 4.33 0.49 -20.60
N ILE A 194 3.04 0.32 -20.94
CA ILE A 194 2.42 -1.00 -21.13
C ILE A 194 3.14 -1.78 -22.24
N GLU A 195 3.40 -1.14 -23.36
CA GLU A 195 4.10 -1.76 -24.50
C GLU A 195 5.54 -2.13 -24.14
N LYS A 196 6.31 -1.20 -23.56
CA LYS A 196 7.72 -1.41 -23.22
C LYS A 196 7.92 -2.59 -22.25
N TYR A 197 7.05 -2.74 -21.26
CA TYR A 197 7.18 -3.76 -20.22
C TYR A 197 6.22 -4.94 -20.39
N THR A 198 5.50 -5.01 -21.52
CA THR A 198 4.54 -6.07 -21.85
C THR A 198 3.52 -6.29 -20.71
N LEU A 199 2.98 -5.18 -20.20
CA LEU A 199 2.02 -5.21 -19.11
C LEU A 199 0.60 -5.53 -19.60
N SER A 200 -0.27 -5.88 -18.66
CA SER A 200 -1.68 -6.13 -18.96
C SER A 200 -2.40 -4.86 -19.43
N ASN A 201 -3.22 -4.96 -20.47
CA ASN A 201 -4.08 -3.89 -20.97
C ASN A 201 -5.15 -3.43 -19.96
N ARG A 202 -5.37 -4.19 -18.86
CA ARG A 202 -6.31 -3.80 -17.80
C ARG A 202 -6.09 -2.39 -17.26
N TYR A 203 -4.83 -1.92 -17.23
CA TYR A 203 -4.52 -0.55 -16.78
C TYR A 203 -5.07 0.50 -17.74
N LEU A 204 -4.94 0.26 -19.06
CA LEU A 204 -5.48 1.14 -20.08
C LEU A 204 -7.02 1.13 -20.07
N ASP A 205 -7.63 -0.03 -19.89
CA ASP A 205 -9.08 -0.17 -19.79
C ASP A 205 -9.62 0.57 -18.54
N THR A 206 -8.95 0.40 -17.40
CA THR A 206 -9.27 1.13 -16.17
C THR A 206 -9.12 2.65 -16.35
N PHE A 207 -8.06 3.08 -17.06
CA PHE A 207 -7.81 4.49 -17.33
C PHE A 207 -8.91 5.09 -18.22
N LYS A 208 -9.28 4.40 -19.29
CA LYS A 208 -10.38 4.82 -20.18
C LYS A 208 -11.71 4.89 -19.44
N ALA A 209 -12.02 3.86 -18.62
CA ALA A 209 -13.24 3.86 -17.82
C ALA A 209 -13.26 5.03 -16.82
N LYS A 210 -12.13 5.35 -16.18
CA LYS A 210 -12.04 6.47 -15.26
C LYS A 210 -12.30 7.82 -15.93
N ARG A 211 -11.89 7.99 -17.20
CA ARG A 211 -12.13 9.23 -17.97
C ARG A 211 -13.60 9.65 -17.97
N SER A 212 -14.53 8.69 -17.98
CA SER A 212 -15.98 8.96 -17.98
C SER A 212 -16.55 9.37 -16.61
N THR A 213 -15.75 9.30 -15.53
CA THR A 213 -16.20 9.55 -14.14
C THR A 213 -15.53 10.74 -13.48
N VAL A 214 -14.67 11.46 -14.19
CA VAL A 214 -13.93 12.62 -13.65
C VAL A 214 -14.55 13.93 -14.11
N ARG A 215 -14.12 15.03 -13.49
CA ARG A 215 -14.57 16.39 -13.89
C ARG A 215 -14.35 16.64 -15.38
N GLY A 216 -15.32 17.26 -16.04
CA GLY A 216 -15.28 17.57 -17.46
C GLY A 216 -15.59 16.36 -18.36
N ALA A 217 -15.89 15.19 -17.79
CA ALA A 217 -16.39 14.08 -18.55
C ALA A 217 -17.81 14.36 -19.07
N LEU A 218 -18.07 13.89 -20.28
CA LEU A 218 -19.44 13.93 -20.81
C LEU A 218 -20.28 12.86 -20.09
N PHE A 219 -21.48 13.25 -19.68
CA PHE A 219 -22.45 12.29 -19.14
C PHE A 219 -22.81 11.27 -20.22
N PRO A 220 -22.87 9.95 -19.91
CA PRO A 220 -23.16 8.93 -20.91
C PRO A 220 -24.59 9.12 -21.49
N GLU A 221 -24.68 9.42 -22.77
CA GLU A 221 -25.96 9.66 -23.44
C GLU A 221 -26.91 8.44 -23.46
N ASN A 222 -26.35 7.24 -23.32
CA ASN A 222 -27.10 5.98 -23.36
C ASN A 222 -27.47 5.44 -21.96
N THR A 223 -27.42 6.27 -20.93
CA THR A 223 -27.82 5.83 -19.58
C THR A 223 -29.30 5.63 -19.52
N GLN A 224 -29.74 4.38 -19.43
CA GLN A 224 -31.16 4.03 -19.26
C GLN A 224 -31.44 4.07 -17.73
N LEU A 225 -32.21 5.08 -17.34
CA LEU A 225 -32.76 5.16 -15.99
C LEU A 225 -34.28 5.06 -16.10
N VAL A 226 -34.87 4.57 -15.01
CA VAL A 226 -36.32 4.51 -14.84
C VAL A 226 -36.69 5.25 -13.55
N ASP A 227 -37.85 5.90 -13.58
CA ASP A 227 -38.41 6.52 -12.36
C ASP A 227 -38.98 5.46 -11.41
N SER A 228 -39.57 5.89 -10.30
CA SER A 228 -40.19 5.02 -9.32
C SER A 228 -41.41 4.24 -9.85
N GLU A 229 -41.97 4.67 -10.98
CA GLU A 229 -43.11 4.05 -11.65
C GLU A 229 -42.68 3.12 -12.80
N GLY A 230 -41.35 3.05 -13.07
CA GLY A 230 -40.77 2.22 -14.13
C GLY A 230 -40.77 2.87 -15.53
N ASN A 231 -41.07 4.17 -15.61
CA ASN A 231 -41.00 4.90 -16.89
C ASN A 231 -39.56 5.30 -17.20
N ALA A 232 -39.20 5.30 -18.49
CA ALA A 232 -37.88 5.74 -18.91
C ALA A 232 -37.67 7.24 -18.65
N VAL A 233 -36.57 7.61 -18.04
CA VAL A 233 -36.15 9.01 -17.80
C VAL A 233 -35.30 9.48 -18.97
N ASP A 234 -35.76 10.50 -19.69
CA ASP A 234 -35.03 11.13 -20.78
C ASP A 234 -34.08 12.21 -20.25
N PHE A 235 -32.79 11.87 -20.16
CA PHE A 235 -31.74 12.82 -19.77
C PHE A 235 -31.54 13.97 -20.76
N SER A 236 -31.97 13.83 -21.99
CA SER A 236 -31.86 14.90 -22.99
C SER A 236 -32.67 16.14 -22.59
N SER A 237 -33.77 15.96 -21.86
CA SER A 237 -34.60 17.03 -21.32
C SER A 237 -33.90 17.90 -20.26
N LEU A 238 -32.82 17.41 -19.68
CA LEU A 238 -32.03 18.12 -18.66
C LEU A 238 -30.84 18.92 -19.24
N LYS A 239 -30.62 18.86 -20.56
CA LYS A 239 -29.56 19.62 -21.23
C LYS A 239 -29.76 21.14 -21.02
N GLY A 240 -28.66 21.79 -20.59
CA GLY A 240 -28.67 23.23 -20.31
C GLY A 240 -28.99 23.59 -18.86
N SER A 241 -29.29 22.60 -18.03
CA SER A 241 -29.51 22.77 -16.59
C SER A 241 -28.38 22.14 -15.77
N TYR A 242 -28.19 22.65 -14.55
CA TYR A 242 -27.37 21.95 -13.56
C TYR A 242 -28.17 20.80 -12.94
N VAL A 243 -27.61 19.60 -12.95
CA VAL A 243 -28.25 18.41 -12.39
C VAL A 243 -27.38 17.90 -11.22
N TYR A 244 -27.96 17.83 -10.05
CA TYR A 244 -27.35 17.17 -8.90
C TYR A 244 -27.81 15.71 -8.86
N ILE A 245 -26.85 14.78 -8.85
CA ILE A 245 -27.14 13.34 -8.80
C ILE A 245 -26.60 12.82 -7.47
N ASP A 246 -27.48 12.29 -6.63
CA ASP A 246 -27.12 11.57 -5.41
C ASP A 246 -27.34 10.07 -5.59
N LEU A 247 -26.36 9.27 -5.15
CA LEU A 247 -26.42 7.81 -5.17
C LEU A 247 -26.59 7.31 -3.73
N TRP A 248 -27.78 6.80 -3.43
CA TRP A 248 -28.06 6.29 -2.11
C TRP A 248 -28.69 4.88 -2.15
N ALA A 249 -28.75 4.23 -1.00
CA ALA A 249 -29.42 2.95 -0.83
C ALA A 249 -30.19 2.90 0.47
N SER A 250 -31.26 2.11 0.53
CA SER A 250 -32.14 1.98 1.70
C SER A 250 -31.44 1.49 2.97
N TRP A 251 -30.32 0.79 2.83
CA TRP A 251 -29.47 0.32 3.94
C TRP A 251 -28.35 1.28 4.32
N CYS A 252 -28.14 2.37 3.57
CA CYS A 252 -27.09 3.35 3.80
C CYS A 252 -27.53 4.38 4.84
N VAL A 253 -27.28 4.13 6.12
CA VAL A 253 -27.67 5.02 7.23
C VAL A 253 -27.13 6.44 7.10
N PRO A 254 -25.85 6.69 6.70
CA PRO A 254 -25.37 8.05 6.43
C PRO A 254 -26.17 8.73 5.32
N CYS A 255 -26.45 8.05 4.22
CA CYS A 255 -27.21 8.60 3.09
C CYS A 255 -28.63 9.05 3.53
N GLN A 256 -29.32 8.21 4.33
CA GLN A 256 -30.63 8.56 4.86
C GLN A 256 -30.64 9.85 5.70
N LYS A 257 -29.52 10.14 6.40
CA LYS A 257 -29.38 11.37 7.19
C LYS A 257 -29.17 12.61 6.32
N GLU A 258 -28.69 12.45 5.08
CA GLU A 258 -28.51 13.55 4.13
C GLU A 258 -29.79 13.92 3.40
N ILE A 259 -30.76 13.02 3.26
CA ILE A 259 -32.03 13.27 2.55
C ILE A 259 -32.73 14.56 2.98
N PRO A 260 -32.88 14.89 4.29
CA PRO A 260 -33.53 16.14 4.70
C PRO A 260 -32.78 17.40 4.23
N PHE A 261 -31.44 17.34 4.15
CA PHE A 261 -30.62 18.46 3.66
C PHE A 261 -30.79 18.63 2.14
N LEU A 262 -30.85 17.52 1.39
CA LEU A 262 -31.11 17.54 -0.05
C LEU A 262 -32.50 18.10 -0.37
N GLN A 263 -33.53 17.73 0.39
CA GLN A 263 -34.87 18.29 0.25
C GLN A 263 -34.91 19.79 0.55
N SER A 264 -34.09 20.27 1.48
CA SER A 264 -33.95 21.71 1.77
C SER A 264 -33.26 22.43 0.62
N LEU A 265 -32.19 21.83 0.07
CA LEU A 265 -31.46 22.36 -1.09
C LEU A 265 -32.39 22.46 -2.32
N GLU A 266 -33.17 21.42 -2.59
CA GLU A 266 -34.16 21.41 -3.68
C GLU A 266 -35.14 22.58 -3.58
N LYS A 267 -35.69 22.83 -2.39
CA LYS A 267 -36.59 23.96 -2.15
C LYS A 267 -35.92 25.33 -2.35
N GLU A 268 -34.67 25.46 -1.95
CA GLU A 268 -33.88 26.70 -2.10
C GLU A 268 -33.53 26.96 -3.57
N MET A 269 -33.25 25.91 -4.34
CA MET A 269 -32.87 26.00 -5.75
C MET A 269 -34.07 26.01 -6.71
N SER A 270 -35.26 25.70 -6.22
CA SER A 270 -36.49 25.70 -7.01
C SER A 270 -36.78 27.10 -7.58
N GLY A 271 -36.76 27.18 -8.92
CA GLY A 271 -37.03 28.44 -9.64
C GLY A 271 -35.80 29.33 -9.93
N LYS A 272 -34.58 28.81 -9.73
CA LYS A 272 -33.33 29.49 -10.12
C LYS A 272 -32.75 28.97 -11.42
#